data_58ee5e9fada7866ce66d5283b7d0885c
#
_entry.id   58ee5e9fada7866ce66d5283b7d0885c
#
_cell.length_a   1.000
_cell.length_b   1.000
_cell.length_c   1.000
_cell.angle_alpha   90.00
_cell.angle_beta   90.00
_cell.angle_gamma   90.00
#
_symmetry.space_group_name_H-M   'P 1'
#
loop_
_entity.id
_entity.type
_entity.pdbx_description
1 polymer ?
#
loop_
_entity_poly.entity_id
_entity_poly.type
_entity_poly.pdbx_seq_one_letter_code
_entity_poly.pdbx_strand_id
1 'polypeptide(L)'
;HVDEHCYVYATLPATPGCGALPVIGLLAHMDTSPDLTGKDVNPQILHYDGGELVINRELGVVMDAEHFPELDRFLGEDLIFADGRTLLGADDKGGIAVILQALEDLIAAGTPHGTVKVAFTPDEEIGRGPLGFDIPGFGADFAYTLDGPAPNEYAYETFNAAQAQVTLTGLSVHPGSSKGLMKSALLMSMDFNALLPPLETPFHTDGREGFFHLLSLTGNVEETRMIYLIRDHDSARFAERKAVMEKAAEELRRRWGSDCIRLEITDQYPNMAKWLEDKPEIVALAVAAMRLAGVEDPVAVAIRGGTDGSQLTSKGLPCPNLPCGTQYAHGRYEFVSVQALTTCKEMVRHLVSADLVKRVMAEKL
;
A
#
# COMPACT_ATOMS: atom_id res chain seq x y z
N HIS A 1 -0.66 -19.22 16.45
CA HIS A 1 0.44 -18.65 17.24
C HIS A 1 0.43 -17.14 17.09
N VAL A 2 0.59 -16.44 18.20
CA VAL A 2 0.80 -14.99 18.23
C VAL A 2 2.17 -14.77 18.86
N ASP A 3 3.03 -14.01 18.18
CA ASP A 3 4.36 -13.72 18.70
C ASP A 3 4.40 -12.48 19.61
N GLU A 4 5.58 -12.14 20.13
CA GLU A 4 5.78 -11.01 21.05
C GLU A 4 5.59 -9.62 20.39
N HIS A 5 5.58 -9.57 19.06
CA HIS A 5 5.36 -8.37 18.26
C HIS A 5 3.95 -8.27 17.69
N CYS A 6 3.03 -9.14 18.16
CA CYS A 6 1.64 -9.23 17.74
C CYS A 6 1.41 -9.74 16.30
N TYR A 7 2.40 -10.36 15.64
CA TYR A 7 2.11 -11.09 14.42
C TYR A 7 1.32 -12.35 14.74
N VAL A 8 0.27 -12.61 13.99
CA VAL A 8 -0.53 -13.82 14.09
C VAL A 8 -0.15 -14.76 12.96
N TYR A 9 0.25 -15.99 13.29
CA TYR A 9 0.60 -17.01 12.30
C TYR A 9 -0.29 -18.23 12.44
N ALA A 10 -0.77 -18.75 11.31
CA ALA A 10 -1.52 -20.01 11.29
C ALA A 10 -1.09 -20.87 10.09
N THR A 11 -1.37 -22.17 10.18
CA THR A 11 -1.08 -23.13 9.11
C THR A 11 -2.26 -24.06 8.93
N LEU A 12 -2.78 -24.13 7.69
CA LEU A 12 -3.67 -25.17 7.25
C LEU A 12 -2.84 -26.24 6.52
N PRO A 13 -2.69 -27.45 7.10
CA PRO A 13 -1.90 -28.51 6.49
C PRO A 13 -2.49 -28.98 5.16
N ALA A 14 -1.64 -29.42 4.24
CA ALA A 14 -2.08 -29.94 2.95
C ALA A 14 -3.03 -31.13 3.12
N THR A 15 -4.03 -31.23 2.23
CA THR A 15 -4.86 -32.44 2.15
C THR A 15 -4.04 -33.65 1.63
N PRO A 16 -4.48 -34.89 1.93
CA PRO A 16 -3.77 -36.08 1.49
C PRO A 16 -3.46 -36.08 -0.02
N GLY A 17 -2.20 -36.32 -0.37
CA GLY A 17 -1.72 -36.32 -1.75
C GLY A 17 -1.36 -34.93 -2.30
N CYS A 18 -1.52 -33.86 -1.55
CA CYS A 18 -1.21 -32.48 -1.99
C CYS A 18 0.02 -31.85 -1.34
N GLY A 19 0.75 -32.59 -0.49
CA GLY A 19 1.91 -32.07 0.26
C GLY A 19 3.12 -31.67 -0.60
N ALA A 20 3.17 -32.03 -1.88
CA ALA A 20 4.21 -31.63 -2.82
C ALA A 20 3.88 -30.31 -3.57
N LEU A 21 2.69 -29.75 -3.37
CA LEU A 21 2.34 -28.46 -3.93
C LEU A 21 3.07 -27.33 -3.20
N PRO A 22 3.30 -26.18 -3.88
CA PRO A 22 3.88 -25.02 -3.22
C PRO A 22 3.12 -24.62 -1.96
N VAL A 23 3.85 -24.14 -0.96
CA VAL A 23 3.29 -23.57 0.26
C VAL A 23 2.89 -22.12 -0.04
N ILE A 24 1.60 -21.83 -0.01
CA ILE A 24 1.06 -20.50 -0.33
C ILE A 24 0.76 -19.74 0.96
N GLY A 25 1.30 -18.50 1.06
CA GLY A 25 0.98 -17.58 2.12
C GLY A 25 -0.20 -16.67 1.77
N LEU A 26 -1.05 -16.37 2.75
CA LEU A 26 -2.13 -15.38 2.67
C LEU A 26 -1.92 -14.39 3.82
N LEU A 27 -1.90 -13.10 3.49
CA LEU A 27 -1.65 -12.03 4.46
C LEU A 27 -2.76 -10.97 4.41
N ALA A 28 -2.96 -10.32 5.54
CA ALA A 28 -3.76 -9.11 5.72
C ALA A 28 -3.24 -8.36 6.95
N HIS A 29 -3.44 -7.04 7.05
CA HIS A 29 -3.02 -6.33 8.24
C HIS A 29 -4.16 -6.10 9.24
N MET A 30 -3.80 -5.94 10.52
CA MET A 30 -4.76 -5.82 11.63
C MET A 30 -4.97 -4.39 12.11
N ASP A 31 -3.98 -3.54 11.93
CA ASP A 31 -4.05 -2.15 12.29
C ASP A 31 -4.93 -1.34 11.33
N THR A 32 -5.21 -0.12 11.69
CA THR A 32 -6.01 0.81 10.88
C THR A 32 -5.31 2.15 10.83
N SER A 33 -5.56 2.90 9.75
CA SER A 33 -4.96 4.22 9.56
C SER A 33 -5.12 5.12 10.78
N PRO A 34 -4.07 5.87 11.17
CA PRO A 34 -4.15 6.87 12.23
C PRO A 34 -4.86 8.17 11.81
N ASP A 35 -5.26 8.31 10.53
CA ASP A 35 -5.83 9.54 9.99
C ASP A 35 -7.21 9.87 10.59
N LEU A 36 -7.97 8.84 10.96
CA LEU A 36 -9.23 8.98 11.67
C LEU A 36 -9.35 7.91 12.76
N THR A 37 -10.09 8.23 13.84
CA THR A 37 -10.28 7.27 14.94
C THR A 37 -10.96 5.99 14.48
N GLY A 38 -10.43 4.83 14.92
CA GLY A 38 -11.06 3.51 14.83
C GLY A 38 -11.67 3.04 16.16
N LYS A 39 -11.91 3.95 17.11
CA LYS A 39 -12.46 3.60 18.42
C LYS A 39 -13.99 3.62 18.37
N ASP A 40 -14.62 2.57 18.94
CA ASP A 40 -16.07 2.42 19.06
C ASP A 40 -16.76 2.47 17.68
N VAL A 41 -16.19 1.78 16.69
CA VAL A 41 -16.77 1.67 15.35
C VAL A 41 -18.17 1.06 15.43
N ASN A 42 -19.14 1.75 14.81
CA ASN A 42 -20.54 1.31 14.73
C ASN A 42 -20.89 0.99 13.27
N PRO A 43 -20.74 -0.27 12.82
CA PRO A 43 -20.96 -0.64 11.42
C PRO A 43 -22.45 -0.70 11.09
N GLN A 44 -22.77 -0.35 9.86
CA GLN A 44 -24.12 -0.43 9.28
C GLN A 44 -24.06 -0.95 7.84
N ILE A 45 -25.11 -1.60 7.40
CA ILE A 45 -25.25 -2.05 6.00
C ILE A 45 -26.30 -1.17 5.34
N LEU A 46 -25.94 -0.56 4.22
CA LEU A 46 -26.79 0.30 3.42
C LEU A 46 -26.90 -0.27 2.00
N HIS A 47 -28.13 -0.44 1.50
CA HIS A 47 -28.34 -0.83 0.12
C HIS A 47 -28.22 0.41 -0.78
N TYR A 48 -27.48 0.31 -1.88
CA TYR A 48 -27.29 1.42 -2.81
C TYR A 48 -28.13 1.25 -4.08
N ASP A 49 -29.21 2.01 -4.17
CA ASP A 49 -30.12 2.04 -5.33
C ASP A 49 -29.78 3.17 -6.34
N GLY A 50 -28.65 3.85 -6.15
CA GLY A 50 -28.24 5.04 -6.92
C GLY A 50 -28.63 6.35 -6.25
N GLY A 51 -28.03 7.44 -6.74
CA GLY A 51 -28.24 8.79 -6.22
C GLY A 51 -27.49 9.05 -4.90
N GLU A 52 -28.16 9.76 -3.98
CA GLU A 52 -27.58 10.14 -2.69
C GLU A 52 -27.67 8.98 -1.68
N LEU A 53 -26.53 8.57 -1.13
CA LEU A 53 -26.42 7.58 -0.06
C LEU A 53 -26.14 8.27 1.28
N VAL A 54 -27.11 8.27 2.18
CA VAL A 54 -27.01 8.94 3.48
C VAL A 54 -26.40 7.99 4.51
N ILE A 55 -25.14 8.23 4.88
CA ILE A 55 -24.43 7.47 5.91
C ILE A 55 -24.85 7.96 7.31
N ASN A 56 -24.90 9.29 7.51
CA ASN A 56 -25.34 9.88 8.77
C ASN A 56 -26.00 11.24 8.58
N ARG A 57 -27.31 11.31 8.80
CA ARG A 57 -28.09 12.55 8.65
C ARG A 57 -27.72 13.63 9.65
N GLU A 58 -27.44 13.27 10.90
CA GLU A 58 -27.12 14.22 11.98
C GLU A 58 -25.78 14.91 11.72
N LEU A 59 -24.81 14.18 11.16
CA LEU A 59 -23.47 14.70 10.85
C LEU A 59 -23.38 15.26 9.42
N GLY A 60 -24.42 15.12 8.60
CA GLY A 60 -24.39 15.52 7.21
C GLY A 60 -23.38 14.68 6.37
N VAL A 61 -23.15 13.43 6.77
CA VAL A 61 -22.23 12.53 6.03
C VAL A 61 -23.04 11.81 4.97
N VAL A 62 -22.80 12.19 3.72
CA VAL A 62 -23.54 11.75 2.55
C VAL A 62 -22.55 11.46 1.42
N MET A 63 -22.81 10.45 0.62
CA MET A 63 -22.09 10.17 -0.63
C MET A 63 -23.04 10.26 -1.82
N ASP A 64 -22.52 10.71 -2.94
CA ASP A 64 -23.17 10.71 -4.24
C ASP A 64 -22.13 10.49 -5.34
N ALA A 65 -22.56 10.06 -6.52
CA ALA A 65 -21.64 9.76 -7.63
C ALA A 65 -20.97 11.01 -8.25
N GLU A 66 -21.48 12.22 -7.98
CA GLU A 66 -20.85 13.46 -8.45
C GLU A 66 -19.53 13.72 -7.68
N HIS A 67 -19.52 13.47 -6.37
CA HIS A 67 -18.35 13.67 -5.51
C HIS A 67 -17.52 12.38 -5.32
N PHE A 68 -18.15 11.21 -5.48
CA PHE A 68 -17.58 9.88 -5.31
C PHE A 68 -17.87 9.00 -6.53
N PRO A 69 -17.19 9.21 -7.67
CA PRO A 69 -17.53 8.55 -8.95
C PRO A 69 -17.50 7.02 -8.92
N GLU A 70 -16.69 6.43 -8.06
CA GLU A 70 -16.60 4.98 -7.93
C GLU A 70 -17.89 4.36 -7.34
N LEU A 71 -18.73 5.14 -6.66
CA LEU A 71 -19.94 4.66 -6.00
C LEU A 71 -20.92 4.01 -6.98
N ASP A 72 -21.03 4.53 -8.21
CA ASP A 72 -21.93 3.99 -9.24
C ASP A 72 -21.59 2.55 -9.67
N ARG A 73 -20.35 2.09 -9.42
CA ARG A 73 -19.97 0.69 -9.68
C ARG A 73 -20.67 -0.30 -8.76
N PHE A 74 -21.20 0.17 -7.64
CA PHE A 74 -21.83 -0.63 -6.60
C PHE A 74 -23.38 -0.54 -6.62
N LEU A 75 -23.96 -0.10 -7.74
CA LEU A 75 -25.42 0.00 -7.89
C LEU A 75 -26.07 -1.37 -7.70
N GLY A 76 -27.04 -1.45 -6.78
CA GLY A 76 -27.75 -2.68 -6.42
C GLY A 76 -27.00 -3.54 -5.40
N GLU A 77 -25.94 -3.04 -4.78
CA GLU A 77 -25.14 -3.76 -3.79
C GLU A 77 -25.41 -3.31 -2.35
N ASP A 78 -25.07 -4.18 -1.41
CA ASP A 78 -25.11 -3.93 0.02
C ASP A 78 -23.74 -3.45 0.50
N LEU A 79 -23.65 -2.22 0.97
CA LEU A 79 -22.41 -1.55 1.34
C LEU A 79 -22.30 -1.45 2.87
N ILE A 80 -21.20 -1.88 3.42
CA ILE A 80 -20.88 -1.81 4.85
C ILE A 80 -20.12 -0.51 5.09
N PHE A 81 -20.63 0.35 5.98
CA PHE A 81 -20.03 1.61 6.43
C PHE A 81 -19.89 1.62 7.95
N ALA A 82 -19.01 2.46 8.49
CA ALA A 82 -19.20 2.98 9.83
C ALA A 82 -20.32 4.05 9.86
N ASP A 83 -20.67 4.55 11.05
CA ASP A 83 -21.69 5.58 11.20
C ASP A 83 -21.20 7.01 10.88
N GLY A 84 -20.06 7.17 10.21
CA GLY A 84 -19.49 8.45 9.81
C GLY A 84 -18.75 9.22 10.91
N ARG A 85 -18.65 8.67 12.13
CA ARG A 85 -17.85 9.23 13.23
C ARG A 85 -16.42 8.70 13.25
N THR A 86 -16.25 7.49 12.74
CA THR A 86 -14.98 6.76 12.69
C THR A 86 -14.70 6.31 11.25
N LEU A 87 -13.48 5.84 10.99
CA LEU A 87 -13.27 4.95 9.85
C LEU A 87 -14.00 3.61 10.11
N LEU A 88 -14.18 2.79 9.07
CA LEU A 88 -14.73 1.44 9.20
C LEU A 88 -13.63 0.45 9.61
N GLY A 89 -12.44 0.58 9.06
CA GLY A 89 -11.31 -0.35 9.18
C GLY A 89 -11.51 -1.61 8.34
N ALA A 90 -12.24 -1.53 7.23
CA ALA A 90 -12.27 -2.58 6.22
C ALA A 90 -10.91 -2.76 5.57
N ASP A 91 -10.13 -1.72 5.51
CA ASP A 91 -8.70 -1.67 5.30
C ASP A 91 -7.98 -1.94 6.64
N ASP A 92 -7.42 -3.19 6.95
CA ASP A 92 -7.56 -4.36 6.05
C ASP A 92 -8.26 -5.55 6.76
N LYS A 93 -9.22 -5.28 7.66
CA LYS A 93 -10.04 -6.35 8.24
C LYS A 93 -10.95 -7.02 7.20
N GLY A 94 -11.16 -6.38 6.05
CA GLY A 94 -11.78 -6.99 4.88
C GLY A 94 -10.97 -8.19 4.37
N GLY A 95 -9.66 -8.02 4.20
CA GLY A 95 -8.74 -9.09 3.84
C GLY A 95 -8.72 -10.23 4.87
N ILE A 96 -8.70 -9.89 6.18
CA ILE A 96 -8.80 -10.89 7.25
C ILE A 96 -10.09 -11.72 7.12
N ALA A 97 -11.24 -11.06 6.93
CA ALA A 97 -12.53 -11.73 6.79
C ALA A 97 -12.58 -12.64 5.56
N VAL A 98 -12.08 -12.13 4.42
CA VAL A 98 -11.96 -12.89 3.15
C VAL A 98 -11.11 -14.15 3.35
N ILE A 99 -9.93 -14.05 3.95
CA ILE A 99 -9.03 -15.17 4.19
C ILE A 99 -9.71 -16.22 5.07
N LEU A 100 -10.23 -15.80 6.22
CA LEU A 100 -10.81 -16.73 7.18
C LEU A 100 -12.03 -17.44 6.61
N GLN A 101 -12.96 -16.72 5.97
CA GLN A 101 -14.16 -17.32 5.38
C GLN A 101 -13.82 -18.23 4.18
N ALA A 102 -12.84 -17.87 3.35
CA ALA A 102 -12.39 -18.71 2.25
C ALA A 102 -11.82 -20.05 2.74
N LEU A 103 -11.03 -20.03 3.82
CA LEU A 103 -10.46 -21.25 4.39
C LEU A 103 -11.52 -22.09 5.12
N GLU A 104 -12.48 -21.49 5.80
CA GLU A 104 -13.61 -22.19 6.40
C GLU A 104 -14.43 -22.93 5.34
N ASP A 105 -14.80 -22.22 4.25
CA ASP A 105 -15.53 -22.80 3.13
C ASP A 105 -14.74 -23.92 2.43
N LEU A 106 -13.41 -23.74 2.28
CA LEU A 106 -12.50 -24.73 1.70
C LEU A 106 -12.49 -26.04 2.50
N ILE A 107 -12.40 -25.92 3.83
CA ILE A 107 -12.41 -27.04 4.77
C ILE A 107 -13.77 -27.73 4.75
N ALA A 108 -14.86 -26.96 4.85
CA ALA A 108 -16.22 -27.50 4.86
C ALA A 108 -16.58 -28.26 3.58
N ALA A 109 -16.09 -27.79 2.43
CA ALA A 109 -16.27 -28.44 1.13
C ALA A 109 -15.36 -29.65 0.93
N GLY A 110 -14.34 -29.85 1.77
CA GLY A 110 -13.31 -30.86 1.58
C GLY A 110 -12.49 -30.66 0.30
N THR A 111 -12.32 -29.43 -0.14
CA THR A 111 -11.59 -29.10 -1.37
C THR A 111 -10.09 -29.44 -1.21
N PRO A 112 -9.49 -30.22 -2.11
CA PRO A 112 -8.06 -30.53 -2.07
C PRO A 112 -7.21 -29.26 -2.20
N HIS A 113 -6.18 -29.12 -1.33
CA HIS A 113 -5.28 -27.97 -1.30
C HIS A 113 -3.88 -28.36 -0.80
N GLY A 114 -2.86 -27.57 -1.19
CA GLY A 114 -1.51 -27.63 -0.62
C GLY A 114 -1.49 -27.08 0.81
N THR A 115 -0.30 -26.94 1.40
CA THR A 115 -0.15 -26.23 2.67
C THR A 115 -0.43 -24.75 2.46
N VAL A 116 -1.35 -24.19 3.26
CA VAL A 116 -1.64 -22.76 3.30
C VAL A 116 -1.11 -22.15 4.59
N LYS A 117 -0.33 -21.12 4.48
CA LYS A 117 0.14 -20.31 5.60
C LYS A 117 -0.69 -19.03 5.67
N VAL A 118 -1.06 -18.62 6.87
CA VAL A 118 -1.78 -17.36 7.10
C VAL A 118 -0.96 -16.51 8.04
N ALA A 119 -0.84 -15.23 7.74
CA ALA A 119 -0.28 -14.26 8.66
C ALA A 119 -1.13 -12.99 8.70
N PHE A 120 -1.35 -12.46 9.91
CA PHE A 120 -1.91 -11.13 10.09
C PHE A 120 -0.85 -10.24 10.72
N THR A 121 -0.60 -9.09 10.07
CA THR A 121 0.50 -8.18 10.39
C THR A 121 0.00 -6.98 11.19
N PRO A 122 0.77 -6.46 12.14
CA PRO A 122 0.56 -5.15 12.75
C PRO A 122 1.30 -4.06 11.96
N ASP A 123 0.98 -2.78 12.20
CA ASP A 123 1.77 -1.61 11.80
C ASP A 123 1.97 -1.42 10.28
N GLU A 124 1.10 -1.98 9.42
CA GLU A 124 1.16 -1.75 7.97
C GLU A 124 0.99 -0.28 7.65
N GLU A 125 -0.03 0.35 8.20
CA GLU A 125 -0.46 1.73 7.96
C GLU A 125 0.58 2.81 8.33
N ILE A 126 1.59 2.41 9.06
CA ILE A 126 2.75 3.26 9.37
C ILE A 126 4.04 2.75 8.68
N GLY A 127 3.90 1.83 7.71
CA GLY A 127 4.98 1.30 6.89
C GLY A 127 5.96 0.40 7.64
N ARG A 128 5.54 -0.24 8.74
CA ARG A 128 6.38 -1.05 9.62
C ARG A 128 5.97 -2.52 9.69
N GLY A 129 4.88 -2.90 9.01
CA GLY A 129 4.32 -4.25 9.05
C GLY A 129 5.34 -5.37 8.90
N PRO A 130 6.23 -5.38 7.91
CA PRO A 130 7.19 -6.48 7.73
C PRO A 130 8.49 -6.38 8.54
N LEU A 131 8.63 -5.42 9.46
CA LEU A 131 9.92 -5.23 10.18
C LEU A 131 10.30 -6.42 11.05
N GLY A 132 9.33 -6.99 11.76
CA GLY A 132 9.51 -8.14 12.64
C GLY A 132 9.02 -9.47 12.05
N PHE A 133 8.57 -9.48 10.79
CA PHE A 133 7.99 -10.67 10.19
C PHE A 133 9.04 -11.79 10.01
N ASP A 134 8.76 -12.96 10.58
CA ASP A 134 9.62 -14.14 10.50
C ASP A 134 9.39 -14.92 9.19
N ILE A 135 9.99 -14.45 8.09
CA ILE A 135 9.88 -15.09 6.77
C ILE A 135 10.35 -16.56 6.81
N PRO A 136 11.50 -16.92 7.40
CA PRO A 136 11.92 -18.32 7.50
C PRO A 136 10.96 -19.20 8.28
N GLY A 137 10.46 -18.73 9.41
CA GLY A 137 9.49 -19.45 10.25
C GLY A 137 8.10 -19.53 9.63
N PHE A 138 7.69 -18.52 8.88
CA PHE A 138 6.46 -18.54 8.08
C PHE A 138 6.52 -19.65 7.03
N GLY A 139 7.64 -19.78 6.31
CA GLY A 139 7.95 -20.93 5.47
C GLY A 139 7.02 -21.11 4.27
N ALA A 140 6.50 -20.01 3.70
CA ALA A 140 5.80 -20.02 2.41
C ALA A 140 6.78 -19.86 1.25
N ASP A 141 6.51 -20.52 0.11
CA ASP A 141 7.29 -20.37 -1.12
C ASP A 141 7.02 -19.02 -1.79
N PHE A 142 5.79 -18.56 -1.69
CA PHE A 142 5.30 -17.22 -2.05
C PHE A 142 4.01 -16.92 -1.31
N ALA A 143 3.58 -15.67 -1.34
CA ALA A 143 2.39 -15.23 -0.61
C ALA A 143 1.58 -14.23 -1.42
N TYR A 144 0.42 -13.86 -0.92
CA TYR A 144 -0.42 -12.77 -1.40
C TYR A 144 -0.93 -11.98 -0.19
N THR A 145 -0.86 -10.65 -0.26
CA THR A 145 -1.56 -9.80 0.71
C THR A 145 -2.89 -9.34 0.13
N LEU A 146 -3.96 -9.42 0.91
CA LEU A 146 -5.32 -9.11 0.49
C LEU A 146 -5.71 -7.70 0.94
N ASP A 147 -5.12 -6.71 0.29
CA ASP A 147 -5.15 -5.29 0.70
C ASP A 147 -5.43 -4.35 -0.49
N GLY A 148 -6.09 -4.87 -1.52
CA GLY A 148 -6.41 -4.11 -2.72
C GLY A 148 -7.86 -3.61 -2.76
N PRO A 149 -8.14 -2.47 -3.46
CA PRO A 149 -9.44 -1.83 -3.41
C PRO A 149 -10.53 -2.54 -4.24
N ALA A 150 -10.34 -2.68 -5.53
CA ALA A 150 -11.39 -3.16 -6.42
C ALA A 150 -11.27 -4.67 -6.70
N PRO A 151 -12.39 -5.44 -6.69
CA PRO A 151 -12.35 -6.89 -6.89
C PRO A 151 -11.71 -7.36 -8.20
N ASN A 152 -11.63 -6.49 -9.20
CA ASN A 152 -11.02 -6.79 -10.49
C ASN A 152 -9.56 -6.31 -10.61
N GLU A 153 -9.00 -5.68 -9.58
CA GLU A 153 -7.63 -5.15 -9.59
C GLU A 153 -6.66 -6.06 -8.83
N TYR A 154 -5.46 -6.20 -9.35
CA TYR A 154 -4.35 -6.85 -8.66
C TYR A 154 -3.06 -6.07 -8.91
N ALA A 155 -2.11 -6.13 -7.97
CA ALA A 155 -0.87 -5.39 -8.12
C ALA A 155 0.35 -6.25 -7.79
N TYR A 156 1.33 -6.16 -8.70
CA TYR A 156 2.66 -6.75 -8.54
C TYR A 156 3.76 -5.73 -8.85
N GLU A 157 3.38 -4.45 -8.87
CA GLU A 157 4.26 -3.32 -9.14
C GLU A 157 3.98 -2.20 -8.13
N THR A 158 5.03 -1.69 -7.51
CA THR A 158 4.99 -0.59 -6.54
C THR A 158 6.01 0.48 -6.90
N PHE A 159 5.97 1.63 -6.27
CA PHE A 159 7.07 2.56 -6.38
C PHE A 159 8.39 1.98 -5.87
N ASN A 160 9.53 2.43 -6.46
CA ASN A 160 10.76 2.57 -5.72
C ASN A 160 10.64 3.79 -4.81
N ALA A 161 11.09 3.70 -3.59
CA ALA A 161 10.90 4.72 -2.58
C ALA A 161 12.21 5.11 -1.89
N ALA A 162 12.42 6.41 -1.74
CA ALA A 162 13.44 6.98 -0.87
C ALA A 162 12.89 8.15 -0.08
N GLN A 163 13.54 8.43 1.05
CA GLN A 163 13.36 9.65 1.80
C GLN A 163 14.63 10.48 1.71
N ALA A 164 14.48 11.78 1.47
CA ALA A 164 15.58 12.72 1.55
C ALA A 164 15.38 13.68 2.72
N GLN A 165 16.37 13.75 3.58
CA GLN A 165 16.47 14.76 4.63
C GLN A 165 17.44 15.85 4.19
N VAL A 166 16.95 17.09 4.15
CA VAL A 166 17.73 18.28 3.82
C VAL A 166 17.84 19.13 5.07
N THR A 167 19.06 19.34 5.54
CA THR A 167 19.35 20.26 6.65
C THR A 167 20.11 21.47 6.11
N LEU A 168 19.55 22.64 6.29
CA LEU A 168 20.13 23.91 5.85
C LEU A 168 20.65 24.69 7.05
N THR A 169 21.87 25.19 6.94
CA THR A 169 22.54 25.96 8.00
C THR A 169 22.72 27.40 7.55
N GLY A 170 22.16 28.31 8.30
CA GLY A 170 22.23 29.74 8.08
C GLY A 170 23.19 30.47 9.01
N LEU A 171 23.13 31.79 8.98
CA LEU A 171 23.82 32.71 9.89
C LEU A 171 22.89 33.85 10.19
N SER A 172 22.43 33.92 11.43
CA SER A 172 21.60 35.03 11.90
C SER A 172 22.48 36.19 12.44
N VAL A 173 22.12 37.38 12.01
CA VAL A 173 22.67 38.65 12.51
C VAL A 173 21.54 39.67 12.60
N HIS A 174 21.72 40.77 13.30
CA HIS A 174 20.70 41.81 13.43
C HIS A 174 20.27 42.30 12.02
N PRO A 175 18.98 42.26 11.66
CA PRO A 175 18.51 42.61 10.31
C PRO A 175 18.97 43.98 9.79
N GLY A 176 19.04 44.97 10.65
CA GLY A 176 19.48 46.32 10.29
C GLY A 176 20.96 46.45 9.90
N SER A 177 21.79 45.42 10.22
CA SER A 177 23.23 45.39 9.89
C SER A 177 23.63 44.11 9.15
N SER A 178 22.68 43.45 8.51
CA SER A 178 22.84 42.11 7.95
C SER A 178 23.34 42.06 6.49
N LYS A 179 23.51 43.21 5.82
CA LYS A 179 23.87 43.28 4.42
C LYS A 179 25.20 42.54 4.14
N GLY A 180 25.11 41.48 3.29
CA GLY A 180 26.24 40.65 2.92
C GLY A 180 26.73 39.65 3.98
N LEU A 181 26.07 39.61 5.15
CA LEU A 181 26.44 38.76 6.30
C LEU A 181 25.40 37.67 6.56
N MET A 182 24.12 38.04 6.69
CA MET A 182 23.04 37.10 7.02
C MET A 182 22.86 36.06 5.94
N LYS A 183 22.75 34.81 6.34
CA LYS A 183 22.35 33.70 5.49
C LYS A 183 21.11 33.06 6.10
N SER A 184 19.96 33.19 5.47
CA SER A 184 18.71 32.64 6.00
C SER A 184 18.50 31.21 5.51
N ALA A 185 18.51 30.22 6.43
CA ALA A 185 18.21 28.85 6.11
C ALA A 185 16.77 28.67 5.57
N LEU A 186 15.83 29.53 5.99
CA LEU A 186 14.47 29.57 5.43
C LEU A 186 14.47 29.95 3.94
N LEU A 187 15.23 30.99 3.54
CA LEU A 187 15.32 31.37 2.13
C LEU A 187 16.06 30.32 1.30
N MET A 188 17.08 29.68 1.87
CA MET A 188 17.77 28.56 1.23
C MET A 188 16.83 27.40 0.98
N SER A 189 15.87 27.14 1.87
CA SER A 189 14.87 26.05 1.68
C SER A 189 13.94 26.35 0.50
N MET A 190 13.55 27.60 0.32
CA MET A 190 12.77 28.04 -0.84
C MET A 190 13.57 27.89 -2.13
N ASP A 191 14.86 28.34 -2.12
CA ASP A 191 15.76 28.16 -3.26
C ASP A 191 15.95 26.69 -3.63
N PHE A 192 16.14 25.80 -2.62
CA PHE A 192 16.27 24.36 -2.85
C PHE A 192 15.02 23.78 -3.51
N ASN A 193 13.84 24.07 -2.94
CA ASN A 193 12.57 23.60 -3.52
C ASN A 193 12.35 24.11 -4.95
N ALA A 194 12.75 25.35 -5.24
CA ALA A 194 12.62 25.95 -6.57
C ALA A 194 13.56 25.33 -7.62
N LEU A 195 14.59 24.58 -7.21
CA LEU A 195 15.47 23.84 -8.11
C LEU A 195 14.93 22.47 -8.50
N LEU A 196 13.89 21.99 -7.81
CA LEU A 196 13.22 20.75 -8.16
C LEU A 196 12.14 20.99 -9.24
N PRO A 197 11.80 19.99 -10.07
CA PRO A 197 10.76 20.11 -11.09
C PRO A 197 9.40 20.47 -10.45
N PRO A 198 8.79 21.62 -10.77
CA PRO A 198 7.63 22.12 -10.05
C PRO A 198 6.33 21.33 -10.28
N LEU A 199 6.26 20.59 -11.40
CA LEU A 199 5.08 19.78 -11.75
C LEU A 199 5.24 18.29 -11.41
N GLU A 200 6.38 17.88 -10.84
CA GLU A 200 6.63 16.52 -10.42
C GLU A 200 6.31 16.35 -8.92
N THR A 201 5.06 16.60 -8.57
CA THR A 201 4.53 16.49 -7.20
C THR A 201 3.31 15.57 -7.17
N PRO A 202 2.89 15.03 -6.02
CA PRO A 202 1.68 14.20 -5.94
C PRO A 202 0.42 14.85 -6.51
N PHE A 203 0.32 16.18 -6.45
CA PHE A 203 -0.83 16.93 -7.00
C PHE A 203 -0.86 16.96 -8.54
N HIS A 204 0.30 16.83 -9.20
CA HIS A 204 0.43 16.98 -10.65
C HIS A 204 0.69 15.68 -11.39
N THR A 205 0.90 14.57 -10.68
CA THR A 205 1.32 13.30 -11.27
C THR A 205 0.30 12.19 -11.05
N ASP A 206 0.19 11.29 -12.01
CA ASP A 206 -0.74 10.18 -12.02
C ASP A 206 -0.10 8.89 -12.54
N GLY A 207 -0.81 7.76 -12.42
CA GLY A 207 -0.39 6.45 -12.93
C GLY A 207 1.03 6.08 -12.48
N ARG A 208 1.92 5.87 -13.46
CA ARG A 208 3.33 5.51 -13.22
C ARG A 208 4.29 6.70 -13.10
N GLU A 209 3.79 7.91 -13.14
CA GLU A 209 4.62 9.11 -12.99
C GLU A 209 5.15 9.24 -11.57
N GLY A 210 6.47 9.41 -11.45
CA GLY A 210 7.12 9.62 -10.17
C GLY A 210 7.05 11.07 -9.70
N PHE A 211 7.41 11.32 -8.44
CA PHE A 211 7.32 12.65 -7.84
C PHE A 211 8.37 12.90 -6.76
N PHE A 212 8.49 14.20 -6.42
CA PHE A 212 9.08 14.72 -5.18
C PHE A 212 7.96 15.27 -4.30
N HIS A 213 7.83 14.78 -3.08
CA HIS A 213 6.84 15.29 -2.15
C HIS A 213 7.53 15.91 -0.94
N LEU A 214 7.43 17.22 -0.79
CA LEU A 214 7.84 17.91 0.44
C LEU A 214 6.86 17.56 1.55
N LEU A 215 7.24 16.62 2.40
CA LEU A 215 6.40 16.12 3.49
C LEU A 215 6.39 17.07 4.69
N SER A 216 7.54 17.65 5.02
CA SER A 216 7.64 18.60 6.13
C SER A 216 8.74 19.62 5.91
N LEU A 217 8.51 20.83 6.47
CA LEU A 217 9.48 21.91 6.54
C LEU A 217 9.37 22.58 7.90
N THR A 218 10.47 22.60 8.65
CA THR A 218 10.52 23.21 9.98
C THR A 218 11.83 23.94 10.15
N GLY A 219 11.80 25.14 10.72
CA GLY A 219 13.05 25.85 10.99
C GLY A 219 12.93 27.35 11.18
N ASN A 220 14.09 28.00 11.18
CA ASN A 220 14.28 29.43 11.33
C ASN A 220 15.50 29.90 10.50
N VAL A 221 16.00 31.11 10.77
CA VAL A 221 17.14 31.68 10.03
C VAL A 221 18.43 30.87 10.20
N GLU A 222 18.64 30.28 11.39
CA GLU A 222 19.86 29.53 11.71
C GLU A 222 19.86 28.11 11.16
N GLU A 223 18.72 27.40 11.26
CA GLU A 223 18.58 26.03 10.79
C GLU A 223 17.18 25.80 10.23
N THR A 224 17.11 25.12 9.09
CA THR A 224 15.85 24.65 8.50
C THR A 224 16.01 23.20 8.06
N ARG A 225 15.02 22.36 8.36
CA ARG A 225 14.96 20.97 7.98
C ARG A 225 13.79 20.71 7.05
N MET A 226 14.03 19.96 6.00
CA MET A 226 13.01 19.51 5.05
C MET A 226 13.07 18.01 4.94
N ILE A 227 11.91 17.38 4.83
CA ILE A 227 11.77 15.95 4.53
C ILE A 227 11.06 15.83 3.18
N TYR A 228 11.68 15.12 2.25
CA TYR A 228 11.07 14.77 0.97
C TYR A 228 10.87 13.26 0.85
N LEU A 229 9.77 12.88 0.24
CA LEU A 229 9.59 11.54 -0.31
C LEU A 229 9.91 11.59 -1.80
N ILE A 230 10.71 10.62 -2.28
CA ILE A 230 11.05 10.44 -3.69
C ILE A 230 10.42 9.13 -4.12
N ARG A 231 9.66 9.15 -5.22
CA ARG A 231 8.92 8.00 -5.73
C ARG A 231 9.06 7.91 -7.24
N ASP A 232 9.29 6.71 -7.76
CA ASP A 232 9.18 6.39 -9.19
C ASP A 232 9.05 4.87 -9.37
N HIS A 233 8.23 4.42 -10.34
CA HIS A 233 8.14 3.01 -10.69
C HIS A 233 9.38 2.53 -11.45
N ASP A 234 9.93 3.36 -12.31
CA ASP A 234 11.13 3.05 -13.08
C ASP A 234 12.41 3.27 -12.27
N SER A 235 13.25 2.26 -12.17
CA SER A 235 14.47 2.31 -11.36
C SER A 235 15.52 3.30 -11.91
N ALA A 236 15.57 3.52 -13.23
CA ALA A 236 16.50 4.49 -13.82
C ALA A 236 16.04 5.91 -13.53
N ARG A 237 14.75 6.21 -13.73
CA ARG A 237 14.15 7.50 -13.37
C ARG A 237 14.23 7.78 -11.87
N PHE A 238 14.06 6.75 -11.05
CA PHE A 238 14.24 6.89 -9.61
C PHE A 238 15.66 7.32 -9.24
N ALA A 239 16.69 6.73 -9.88
CA ALA A 239 18.08 7.15 -9.71
C ALA A 239 18.31 8.58 -10.22
N GLU A 240 17.72 8.94 -11.37
CA GLU A 240 17.77 10.31 -11.90
C GLU A 240 17.15 11.33 -10.94
N ARG A 241 16.02 11.00 -10.28
CA ARG A 241 15.40 11.87 -9.27
C ARG A 241 16.33 12.12 -8.08
N LYS A 242 16.99 11.09 -7.58
CA LYS A 242 17.99 11.25 -6.51
C LYS A 242 19.13 12.18 -6.97
N ALA A 243 19.63 12.01 -8.19
CA ALA A 243 20.66 12.86 -8.76
C ALA A 243 20.21 14.33 -8.97
N VAL A 244 18.92 14.57 -9.24
CA VAL A 244 18.37 15.95 -9.29
C VAL A 244 18.47 16.63 -7.94
N MET A 245 18.15 15.95 -6.83
CA MET A 245 18.31 16.52 -5.48
C MET A 245 19.77 16.78 -5.12
N GLU A 246 20.69 15.90 -5.51
CA GLU A 246 22.13 16.10 -5.31
C GLU A 246 22.62 17.33 -6.07
N LYS A 247 22.22 17.51 -7.34
CA LYS A 247 22.53 18.71 -8.13
C LYS A 247 21.95 19.99 -7.52
N ALA A 248 20.74 19.92 -6.99
CA ALA A 248 20.14 21.06 -6.29
C ALA A 248 20.96 21.44 -5.04
N ALA A 249 21.42 20.43 -4.28
CA ALA A 249 22.31 20.66 -3.12
C ALA A 249 23.67 21.26 -3.54
N GLU A 250 24.27 20.81 -4.64
CA GLU A 250 25.50 21.36 -5.17
C GLU A 250 25.32 22.84 -5.60
N GLU A 251 24.20 23.17 -6.25
CA GLU A 251 23.90 24.54 -6.64
C GLU A 251 23.73 25.46 -5.42
N LEU A 252 23.11 24.98 -4.33
CA LEU A 252 23.05 25.73 -3.09
C LEU A 252 24.44 25.96 -2.48
N ARG A 253 25.30 24.94 -2.45
CA ARG A 253 26.69 25.08 -1.98
C ARG A 253 27.45 26.12 -2.76
N ARG A 254 27.23 26.19 -4.08
CA ARG A 254 27.84 27.20 -4.95
C ARG A 254 27.36 28.61 -4.62
N ARG A 255 26.09 28.81 -4.28
CA ARG A 255 25.49 30.11 -3.98
C ARG A 255 25.80 30.59 -2.55
N TRP A 256 25.71 29.69 -1.58
CA TRP A 256 25.70 30.02 -0.15
C TRP A 256 26.94 29.57 0.63
N GLY A 257 27.80 28.74 0.02
CA GLY A 257 29.01 28.16 0.62
C GLY A 257 28.86 26.68 0.93
N SER A 258 29.99 25.98 1.10
CA SER A 258 30.06 24.50 1.21
C SER A 258 29.22 23.93 2.34
N ASP A 259 29.12 24.62 3.46
CA ASP A 259 28.58 24.11 4.70
C ASP A 259 27.09 24.47 4.89
N CYS A 260 26.47 25.12 3.89
CA CYS A 260 25.09 25.61 3.97
C CYS A 260 24.03 24.49 3.91
N ILE A 261 24.38 23.29 3.39
CA ILE A 261 23.42 22.22 3.16
C ILE A 261 24.04 20.83 3.39
N ARG A 262 23.33 20.01 4.14
CA ARG A 262 23.53 18.57 4.26
C ARG A 262 22.31 17.88 3.66
N LEU A 263 22.53 17.00 2.69
CA LEU A 263 21.52 16.17 2.05
C LEU A 263 21.84 14.71 2.37
N GLU A 264 20.85 13.99 2.90
CA GLU A 264 20.90 12.56 3.17
C GLU A 264 19.73 11.90 2.48
N ILE A 265 20.00 10.97 1.56
CA ILE A 265 18.98 10.20 0.84
C ILE A 265 19.08 8.74 1.29
N THR A 266 17.97 8.20 1.79
CA THR A 266 17.86 6.81 2.27
C THR A 266 16.79 6.09 1.48
N ASP A 267 17.17 5.00 0.80
CA ASP A 267 16.21 4.13 0.12
C ASP A 267 15.36 3.38 1.17
N GLN A 268 14.05 3.30 0.92
CA GLN A 268 13.08 2.68 1.82
C GLN A 268 12.69 1.27 1.36
N TYR A 269 12.23 1.17 0.12
CA TYR A 269 11.89 -0.09 -0.53
C TYR A 269 11.99 0.07 -2.06
N PRO A 270 12.30 -1.02 -2.78
CA PRO A 270 12.29 -1.05 -4.24
C PRO A 270 10.93 -1.49 -4.79
N ASN A 271 10.69 -1.23 -6.09
CA ASN A 271 9.56 -1.78 -6.82
C ASN A 271 9.59 -3.31 -6.80
N MET A 272 8.50 -3.94 -6.34
CA MET A 272 8.41 -5.40 -6.20
C MET A 272 8.40 -6.16 -7.53
N ALA A 273 8.05 -5.52 -8.65
CA ALA A 273 8.02 -6.14 -9.97
C ALA A 273 9.32 -6.88 -10.31
N LYS A 274 10.46 -6.30 -9.93
CA LYS A 274 11.79 -6.88 -10.18
C LYS A 274 11.96 -8.32 -9.68
N TRP A 275 11.31 -8.69 -8.58
CA TRP A 275 11.38 -10.04 -8.00
C TRP A 275 10.32 -10.99 -8.55
N LEU A 276 9.32 -10.47 -9.25
CA LEU A 276 8.21 -11.22 -9.83
C LEU A 276 8.41 -11.50 -11.33
N GLU A 277 9.33 -10.78 -12.00
CA GLU A 277 9.66 -10.98 -13.42
C GLU A 277 10.08 -12.43 -13.74
N ASP A 278 10.87 -13.04 -12.87
CA ASP A 278 11.35 -14.43 -13.02
C ASP A 278 10.34 -15.47 -12.48
N LYS A 279 9.18 -15.04 -11.97
CA LYS A 279 8.16 -15.88 -11.35
C LYS A 279 6.74 -15.53 -11.85
N PRO A 280 6.53 -15.46 -13.17
CA PRO A 280 5.25 -15.03 -13.73
C PRO A 280 4.07 -15.94 -13.34
N GLU A 281 4.33 -17.20 -12.96
CA GLU A 281 3.32 -18.16 -12.51
C GLU A 281 2.60 -17.70 -11.24
N ILE A 282 3.24 -16.90 -10.38
CA ILE A 282 2.60 -16.36 -9.18
C ILE A 282 1.47 -15.39 -9.56
N VAL A 283 1.76 -14.48 -10.50
CA VAL A 283 0.76 -13.54 -11.02
C VAL A 283 -0.30 -14.28 -11.86
N ALA A 284 0.11 -15.25 -12.68
CA ALA A 284 -0.81 -16.05 -13.49
C ALA A 284 -1.81 -16.84 -12.62
N LEU A 285 -1.37 -17.37 -11.48
CA LEU A 285 -2.23 -18.07 -10.52
C LEU A 285 -3.31 -17.12 -9.94
N ALA A 286 -2.92 -15.91 -9.57
CA ALA A 286 -3.85 -14.89 -9.08
C ALA A 286 -4.91 -14.53 -10.13
N VAL A 287 -4.48 -14.22 -11.36
CA VAL A 287 -5.37 -13.87 -12.48
C VAL A 287 -6.34 -15.01 -12.80
N ALA A 288 -5.84 -16.25 -12.81
CA ALA A 288 -6.68 -17.41 -13.04
C ALA A 288 -7.72 -17.62 -11.93
N ALA A 289 -7.34 -17.39 -10.67
CA ALA A 289 -8.26 -17.45 -9.53
C ALA A 289 -9.35 -16.36 -9.60
N MET A 290 -8.97 -15.12 -9.96
CA MET A 290 -9.92 -14.01 -10.17
C MET A 290 -10.96 -14.36 -11.25
N ARG A 291 -10.52 -14.90 -12.39
CA ARG A 291 -11.44 -15.32 -13.46
C ARG A 291 -12.40 -16.42 -13.02
N LEU A 292 -11.92 -17.39 -12.24
CA LEU A 292 -12.79 -18.45 -11.67
C LEU A 292 -13.77 -17.91 -10.64
N ALA A 293 -13.46 -16.82 -9.97
CA ALA A 293 -14.36 -16.11 -9.07
C ALA A 293 -15.39 -15.21 -9.80
N GLY A 294 -15.39 -15.21 -11.13
CA GLY A 294 -16.33 -14.43 -11.94
C GLY A 294 -15.83 -13.04 -12.36
N VAL A 295 -14.56 -12.71 -12.10
CA VAL A 295 -13.96 -11.46 -12.60
C VAL A 295 -13.63 -11.65 -14.09
N GLU A 296 -14.39 -11.00 -14.96
CA GLU A 296 -14.22 -11.15 -16.41
C GLU A 296 -12.89 -10.55 -16.90
N ASP A 297 -12.52 -9.38 -16.39
CA ASP A 297 -11.36 -8.61 -16.85
C ASP A 297 -10.45 -8.18 -15.67
N PRO A 298 -9.59 -9.08 -15.17
CA PRO A 298 -8.60 -8.73 -14.15
C PRO A 298 -7.59 -7.71 -14.68
N VAL A 299 -7.41 -6.60 -13.96
CA VAL A 299 -6.57 -5.46 -14.35
C VAL A 299 -5.36 -5.36 -13.43
N ALA A 300 -4.17 -5.32 -14.04
CA ALA A 300 -2.95 -5.02 -13.29
C ALA A 300 -2.84 -3.51 -13.01
N VAL A 301 -2.75 -3.15 -11.74
CA VAL A 301 -2.55 -1.75 -11.32
C VAL A 301 -1.16 -1.58 -10.72
N ALA A 302 -0.61 -0.38 -10.87
CA ALA A 302 0.65 0.00 -10.25
C ALA A 302 0.37 0.81 -8.98
N ILE A 303 0.78 0.28 -7.83
CA ILE A 303 0.56 0.96 -6.55
C ILE A 303 1.49 2.16 -6.42
N ARG A 304 0.92 3.33 -6.15
CA ARG A 304 1.66 4.59 -5.93
C ARG A 304 2.17 4.74 -4.49
N GLY A 305 2.52 3.64 -3.87
CA GLY A 305 3.00 3.53 -2.49
C GLY A 305 3.81 2.25 -2.31
N GLY A 306 3.97 1.84 -1.06
CA GLY A 306 4.45 0.53 -0.65
C GLY A 306 3.37 -0.18 0.14
N THR A 307 3.48 -1.48 0.25
CA THR A 307 2.60 -2.36 1.02
C THR A 307 3.45 -3.38 1.77
N ASP A 308 2.87 -4.11 2.69
CA ASP A 308 3.52 -5.27 3.31
C ASP A 308 4.05 -6.24 2.25
N GLY A 309 3.25 -6.48 1.19
CA GLY A 309 3.64 -7.32 0.07
C GLY A 309 4.91 -6.85 -0.64
N SER A 310 5.08 -5.54 -0.87
CA SER A 310 6.27 -5.00 -1.51
C SER A 310 7.53 -5.15 -0.66
N GLN A 311 7.41 -4.92 0.65
CA GLN A 311 8.52 -5.06 1.58
C GLN A 311 8.92 -6.53 1.80
N LEU A 312 7.93 -7.45 1.94
CA LEU A 312 8.17 -8.90 2.03
C LEU A 312 8.84 -9.43 0.77
N THR A 313 8.39 -8.97 -0.42
CA THR A 313 8.99 -9.34 -1.69
C THR A 313 10.47 -8.96 -1.74
N SER A 314 10.82 -7.75 -1.31
CA SER A 314 12.21 -7.29 -1.25
C SER A 314 13.09 -8.07 -0.26
N LYS A 315 12.46 -8.70 0.74
CA LYS A 315 13.11 -9.56 1.74
C LYS A 315 13.16 -11.04 1.33
N GLY A 316 12.67 -11.39 0.13
CA GLY A 316 12.76 -12.73 -0.44
C GLY A 316 11.49 -13.57 -0.41
N LEU A 317 10.35 -13.03 0.04
CA LEU A 317 9.05 -13.67 -0.04
C LEU A 317 8.19 -12.96 -1.11
N PRO A 318 8.12 -13.48 -2.36
CA PRO A 318 7.29 -12.87 -3.40
C PRO A 318 5.82 -12.78 -2.92
N CYS A 319 5.27 -11.56 -2.90
CA CYS A 319 3.97 -11.30 -2.31
C CYS A 319 3.23 -10.17 -3.05
N PRO A 320 2.60 -10.45 -4.20
CA PRO A 320 1.74 -9.48 -4.87
C PRO A 320 0.47 -9.18 -4.07
N ASN A 321 -0.15 -8.02 -4.35
CA ASN A 321 -1.38 -7.58 -3.72
C ASN A 321 -2.61 -8.06 -4.49
N LEU A 322 -3.58 -8.58 -3.76
CA LEU A 322 -4.90 -8.97 -4.25
C LEU A 322 -5.99 -8.12 -3.60
N PRO A 323 -7.18 -8.02 -4.20
CA PRO A 323 -8.25 -7.20 -3.65
C PRO A 323 -8.86 -7.80 -2.39
N CYS A 324 -9.28 -6.92 -1.47
CA CYS A 324 -10.23 -7.22 -0.41
C CYS A 324 -11.58 -6.47 -0.61
N GLY A 325 -11.63 -5.50 -1.52
CA GLY A 325 -12.85 -4.79 -1.90
C GLY A 325 -13.09 -3.47 -1.17
N THR A 326 -12.16 -3.02 -0.32
CA THR A 326 -12.28 -1.77 0.44
C THR A 326 -12.23 -0.55 -0.47
N GLN A 327 -13.08 0.44 -0.21
CA GLN A 327 -13.15 1.69 -0.96
C GLN A 327 -13.03 2.87 0.00
N TYR A 328 -12.44 3.98 -0.47
CA TYR A 328 -12.27 5.25 0.25
C TYR A 328 -11.71 5.07 1.67
N ALA A 329 -10.74 4.16 1.82
CA ALA A 329 -10.02 3.90 3.07
C ALA A 329 -9.49 5.18 3.73
N HIS A 330 -9.05 5.10 4.99
CA HIS A 330 -8.45 6.17 5.80
C HIS A 330 -9.41 7.32 6.16
N GLY A 331 -10.74 7.13 5.99
CA GLY A 331 -11.69 8.19 6.25
C GLY A 331 -13.08 7.72 6.63
N ARG A 332 -13.97 8.70 6.88
CA ARG A 332 -15.36 8.46 7.27
C ARG A 332 -16.27 7.93 6.15
N TYR A 333 -15.76 7.96 4.91
CA TYR A 333 -16.43 7.47 3.72
C TYR A 333 -15.98 6.07 3.32
N GLU A 334 -15.14 5.46 4.14
CA GLU A 334 -14.67 4.09 3.94
C GLU A 334 -15.83 3.11 3.93
N PHE A 335 -15.85 2.25 2.91
CA PHE A 335 -16.82 1.18 2.82
C PHE A 335 -16.26 -0.07 2.13
N VAL A 336 -16.98 -1.17 2.29
CA VAL A 336 -16.75 -2.38 1.52
C VAL A 336 -18.08 -2.98 1.11
N SER A 337 -18.18 -3.48 -0.13
CA SER A 337 -19.38 -4.18 -0.62
C SER A 337 -19.38 -5.63 -0.15
N VAL A 338 -20.55 -6.13 0.28
CA VAL A 338 -20.78 -7.55 0.63
C VAL A 338 -20.52 -8.44 -0.59
N GLN A 339 -20.91 -7.99 -1.78
CA GLN A 339 -20.72 -8.69 -3.05
C GLN A 339 -19.23 -8.74 -3.43
N ALA A 340 -18.50 -7.62 -3.23
CA ALA A 340 -17.06 -7.57 -3.43
C ALA A 340 -16.31 -8.52 -2.50
N LEU A 341 -16.62 -8.52 -1.20
CA LEU A 341 -16.07 -9.49 -0.24
C LEU A 341 -16.34 -10.94 -0.66
N THR A 342 -17.54 -11.22 -1.17
CA THR A 342 -17.91 -12.56 -1.64
C THR A 342 -17.07 -12.98 -2.84
N THR A 343 -16.86 -12.08 -3.80
CA THR A 343 -16.00 -12.32 -4.98
C THR A 343 -14.56 -12.57 -4.56
N CYS A 344 -14.01 -11.74 -3.66
CA CYS A 344 -12.64 -11.89 -3.15
C CYS A 344 -12.48 -13.22 -2.37
N LYS A 345 -13.47 -13.62 -1.61
CA LYS A 345 -13.49 -14.91 -0.91
C LYS A 345 -13.43 -16.09 -1.90
N GLU A 346 -14.24 -16.07 -2.95
CA GLU A 346 -14.20 -17.11 -3.97
C GLU A 346 -12.86 -17.13 -4.72
N MET A 347 -12.28 -15.96 -5.00
CA MET A 347 -10.94 -15.86 -5.56
C MET A 347 -9.91 -16.58 -4.68
N VAL A 348 -9.90 -16.33 -3.38
CA VAL A 348 -8.96 -16.99 -2.43
C VAL A 348 -9.19 -18.50 -2.39
N ARG A 349 -10.43 -18.98 -2.40
CA ARG A 349 -10.72 -20.43 -2.47
C ARG A 349 -10.12 -21.07 -3.71
N HIS A 350 -10.26 -20.44 -4.88
CA HIS A 350 -9.65 -20.93 -6.11
C HIS A 350 -8.14 -20.85 -6.08
N LEU A 351 -7.58 -19.75 -5.56
CA LEU A 351 -6.16 -19.47 -5.48
C LEU A 351 -5.37 -20.59 -4.78
N VAL A 352 -5.93 -21.15 -3.71
CA VAL A 352 -5.27 -22.19 -2.92
C VAL A 352 -5.72 -23.62 -3.29
N SER A 353 -6.69 -23.78 -4.21
CA SER A 353 -7.18 -25.09 -4.65
C SER A 353 -6.11 -25.89 -5.38
N ALA A 354 -5.98 -27.18 -5.05
CA ALA A 354 -4.97 -28.05 -5.66
C ALA A 354 -5.11 -28.15 -7.19
N ASP A 355 -6.32 -28.10 -7.70
CA ASP A 355 -6.59 -28.23 -9.14
C ASP A 355 -6.05 -27.02 -9.91
N LEU A 356 -6.28 -25.80 -9.43
CA LEU A 356 -5.77 -24.59 -10.06
C LEU A 356 -4.25 -24.50 -9.93
N VAL A 357 -3.72 -24.73 -8.71
CA VAL A 357 -2.27 -24.67 -8.45
C VAL A 357 -1.53 -25.67 -9.34
N LYS A 358 -1.99 -26.93 -9.45
CA LYS A 358 -1.39 -27.94 -10.33
C LYS A 358 -1.40 -27.49 -11.80
N ARG A 359 -2.52 -26.96 -12.27
CA ARG A 359 -2.69 -26.53 -13.66
C ARG A 359 -1.71 -25.40 -14.01
N VAL A 360 -1.66 -24.35 -13.21
CA VAL A 360 -0.82 -23.18 -13.48
C VAL A 360 0.67 -23.49 -13.29
N MET A 361 1.02 -24.24 -12.25
CA MET A 361 2.44 -24.58 -12.00
C MET A 361 2.99 -25.63 -12.96
N ALA A 362 2.13 -26.47 -13.59
CA ALA A 362 2.55 -27.45 -14.59
C ALA A 362 2.89 -26.79 -15.96
N GLU A 363 2.32 -25.64 -16.27
CA GLU A 363 2.63 -24.90 -17.50
C GLU A 363 4.08 -24.33 -17.52
N LYS A 364 4.79 -24.44 -16.39
CA LYS A 364 6.21 -24.04 -16.26
C LYS A 364 7.19 -25.17 -16.64
N LEU A 365 6.72 -26.40 -16.79
CA LEU A 365 7.49 -27.59 -17.16
C LEU A 365 7.37 -27.89 -18.67
#